data_3c058201fd4e68c339d8dd8caacf65d7
#
_entry.id   3c058201fd4e68c339d8dd8caacf65d7
#
_cell.length_a   1.000
_cell.length_b   1.000
_cell.length_c   1.000
_cell.angle_alpha   90.00
_cell.angle_beta   90.00
_cell.angle_gamma   90.00
#
_symmetry.space_group_name_H-M   'P 1'
#
loop_
_entity.id
_entity.type
_entity.pdbx_description
1 polymer ?
#
loop_
_entity_poly.entity_id
_entity_poly.type
_entity_poly.pdbx_seq_one_letter_code
_entity_poly.pdbx_strand_id
1 'polypeptide(L)'
;GLLFLDLLIMTVGLLAPNPLFDREIPTALIYRFEAFQFFYVFLAVGILTYSWRTIVLFGFWTLTLWMLGAVCVSWFGIIDPRLSELAIMMFPDYPDLVFLMDPNIVNWDLRVQQVVVFFIVAIILAITVRRYQDLVLNSAEMVRERTNLARYFSPTMVEELSTKDEPL
;
A
#
# COMPACT_ATOMS: atom_id res chain seq x y z
N GLY A 1 -0.43 8.85 14.60
CA GLY A 1 -0.45 10.28 14.21
C GLY A 1 0.42 10.59 13.01
N LEU A 2 1.74 10.45 13.10
CA LEU A 2 2.68 10.87 12.04
C LEU A 2 2.45 10.14 10.71
N LEU A 3 2.30 8.82 10.74
CA LEU A 3 2.07 8.00 9.53
C LEU A 3 0.84 8.46 8.72
N PHE A 4 -0.24 8.81 9.40
CA PHE A 4 -1.44 9.35 8.73
C PHE A 4 -1.14 10.70 8.07
N LEU A 5 -0.39 11.57 8.75
CA LEU A 5 -0.01 12.88 8.23
C LEU A 5 0.87 12.74 6.97
N ASP A 6 1.84 11.84 7.00
CA ASP A 6 2.72 11.57 5.85
C ASP A 6 1.92 11.08 4.64
N LEU A 7 0.99 10.15 4.86
CA LEU A 7 0.09 9.65 3.82
C LEU A 7 -0.85 10.73 3.28
N LEU A 8 -1.37 11.58 4.16
CA LEU A 8 -2.23 12.69 3.76
C LEU A 8 -1.47 13.69 2.90
N ILE A 9 -0.27 14.11 3.33
CA ILE A 9 0.58 15.03 2.59
C ILE A 9 0.94 14.44 1.24
N MET A 10 1.31 13.17 1.20
CA MET A 10 1.62 12.48 -0.05
C MET A 10 0.42 12.40 -0.98
N THR A 11 -0.76 12.02 -0.47
CA THR A 11 -1.98 11.93 -1.27
C THR A 11 -2.37 13.30 -1.84
N VAL A 12 -2.33 14.34 -1.01
CA VAL A 12 -2.60 15.72 -1.45
C VAL A 12 -1.54 16.18 -2.46
N GLY A 13 -0.27 15.88 -2.24
CA GLY A 13 0.82 16.22 -3.16
C GLY A 13 0.70 15.53 -4.52
N LEU A 14 0.22 14.28 -4.56
CA LEU A 14 -0.05 13.56 -5.81
C LEU A 14 -1.27 14.07 -6.55
N LEU A 15 -2.28 14.59 -5.83
CA LEU A 15 -3.51 15.14 -6.41
C LEU A 15 -3.41 16.64 -6.73
N ALA A 16 -2.43 17.33 -6.17
CA ALA A 16 -2.24 18.75 -6.43
C ALA A 16 -1.89 19.00 -7.91
N PRO A 17 -2.52 19.98 -8.55
CA PRO A 17 -2.18 20.35 -9.91
C PRO A 17 -0.71 20.80 -9.97
N ASN A 18 0.00 20.30 -10.98
CA ASN A 18 1.41 20.65 -11.16
C ASN A 18 1.54 22.12 -11.59
N PRO A 19 2.15 22.99 -10.80
CA PRO A 19 2.27 24.43 -11.12
C PRO A 19 3.15 24.72 -12.34
N LEU A 20 3.84 23.72 -12.89
CA LEU A 20 4.68 23.85 -14.08
C LEU A 20 3.91 23.70 -15.40
N PHE A 21 2.63 23.33 -15.35
CA PHE A 21 1.80 23.28 -16.54
C PHE A 21 1.10 24.64 -16.76
N ASP A 22 1.32 25.23 -17.92
CA ASP A 22 0.67 26.50 -18.33
C ASP A 22 -0.85 26.36 -18.60
N ARG A 23 -1.36 25.14 -18.68
CA ARG A 23 -2.78 24.84 -18.91
C ARG A 23 -3.37 24.07 -17.76
N GLU A 24 -4.58 24.42 -17.41
CA GLU A 24 -5.38 23.65 -16.45
C GLU A 24 -5.71 22.29 -17.08
N ILE A 25 -5.17 21.24 -16.48
CA ILE A 25 -5.43 19.85 -16.89
C ILE A 25 -6.60 19.32 -16.04
N PRO A 26 -7.55 18.56 -16.63
CA PRO A 26 -8.62 17.93 -15.85
C PRO A 26 -8.05 17.16 -14.66
N THR A 27 -8.58 17.42 -13.47
CA THR A 27 -8.06 16.79 -12.25
C THR A 27 -8.22 15.26 -12.28
N ALA A 28 -9.27 14.76 -12.96
CA ALA A 28 -9.50 13.34 -13.15
C ALA A 28 -8.38 12.65 -13.94
N LEU A 29 -7.66 13.37 -14.80
CA LEU A 29 -6.54 12.86 -15.57
C LEU A 29 -5.37 12.43 -14.66
N ILE A 30 -5.19 13.06 -13.50
CA ILE A 30 -4.15 12.72 -12.53
C ILE A 30 -4.30 11.27 -12.08
N TYR A 31 -5.52 10.78 -11.93
CA TYR A 31 -5.80 9.38 -11.61
C TYR A 31 -5.45 8.39 -12.72
N ARG A 32 -5.26 8.85 -13.96
CA ARG A 32 -4.82 8.00 -15.07
C ARG A 32 -3.31 7.75 -15.07
N PHE A 33 -2.55 8.66 -14.47
CA PHE A 33 -1.14 8.43 -14.26
C PHE A 33 -0.94 7.38 -13.15
N GLU A 34 0.14 6.63 -13.24
CA GLU A 34 0.44 5.53 -12.33
C GLU A 34 0.91 6.00 -10.93
N ALA A 35 0.42 7.16 -10.48
CA ALA A 35 0.78 7.77 -9.20
C ALA A 35 0.49 6.84 -8.00
N PHE A 36 -0.51 5.95 -8.12
CA PHE A 36 -0.82 4.97 -7.08
C PHE A 36 0.33 4.00 -6.80
N GLN A 37 1.24 3.78 -7.74
CA GLN A 37 2.39 2.88 -7.56
C GLN A 37 3.33 3.34 -6.45
N PHE A 38 3.42 4.63 -6.18
CA PHE A 38 4.24 5.14 -5.08
C PHE A 38 3.80 4.59 -3.72
N PHE A 39 2.52 4.27 -3.53
CA PHE A 39 2.05 3.68 -2.28
C PHE A 39 2.57 2.25 -2.05
N TYR A 40 2.88 1.49 -3.10
CA TYR A 40 3.55 0.20 -2.96
C TYR A 40 4.98 0.35 -2.42
N VAL A 41 5.69 1.39 -2.83
CA VAL A 41 7.03 1.69 -2.30
C VAL A 41 6.95 1.99 -0.80
N PHE A 42 5.98 2.83 -0.39
CA PHE A 42 5.76 3.12 1.02
C PHE A 42 5.33 1.89 1.81
N LEU A 43 4.50 1.03 1.23
CA LEU A 43 4.11 -0.22 1.85
C LEU A 43 5.33 -1.13 2.07
N ALA A 44 6.24 -1.20 1.09
CA ALA A 44 7.49 -1.94 1.21
C ALA A 44 8.40 -1.38 2.32
N VAL A 45 8.51 -0.04 2.43
CA VAL A 45 9.21 0.61 3.55
C VAL A 45 8.55 0.28 4.89
N GLY A 46 7.23 0.14 4.93
CA GLY A 46 6.48 -0.28 6.11
C GLY A 46 6.92 -1.63 6.68
N ILE A 47 7.45 -2.53 5.85
CA ILE A 47 8.01 -3.83 6.30
C ILE A 47 9.19 -3.62 7.24
N LEU A 48 10.01 -2.59 7.00
CA LEU A 48 11.18 -2.27 7.82
C LEU A 48 10.81 -1.85 9.25
N THR A 49 9.55 -1.51 9.51
CA THR A 49 9.08 -1.22 10.87
C THR A 49 8.92 -2.47 11.73
N TYR A 50 9.03 -3.66 11.14
CA TYR A 50 8.81 -4.95 11.80
C TYR A 50 7.48 -5.04 12.58
N SER A 51 6.45 -4.30 12.16
CA SER A 51 5.14 -4.27 12.81
C SER A 51 4.03 -4.55 11.82
N TRP A 52 3.40 -5.72 11.92
CA TRP A 52 2.27 -6.08 11.07
C TRP A 52 1.09 -5.13 11.24
N ARG A 53 0.88 -4.58 12.46
CA ARG A 53 -0.17 -3.59 12.74
C ARG A 53 0.05 -2.30 11.97
N THR A 54 1.30 -1.87 11.85
CA THR A 54 1.68 -0.68 11.08
C THR A 54 1.36 -0.87 9.60
N ILE A 55 1.62 -2.06 9.04
CA ILE A 55 1.32 -2.38 7.63
C ILE A 55 -0.18 -2.35 7.37
N VAL A 56 -0.99 -2.95 8.27
CA VAL A 56 -2.46 -2.95 8.15
C VAL A 56 -3.01 -1.52 8.23
N LEU A 57 -2.55 -0.72 9.20
CA LEU A 57 -2.96 0.67 9.34
C LEU A 57 -2.55 1.52 8.14
N PHE A 58 -1.34 1.30 7.64
CA PHE A 58 -0.86 1.97 6.43
C PHE A 58 -1.76 1.63 5.23
N GLY A 59 -2.02 0.34 5.01
CA GLY A 59 -2.91 -0.13 3.95
C GLY A 59 -4.30 0.50 4.05
N PHE A 60 -4.92 0.46 5.21
CA PHE A 60 -6.24 1.04 5.46
C PHE A 60 -6.30 2.54 5.14
N TRP A 61 -5.36 3.33 5.69
CA TRP A 61 -5.35 4.78 5.46
C TRP A 61 -5.05 5.14 4.02
N THR A 62 -4.12 4.43 3.36
CA THR A 62 -3.82 4.64 1.94
C THR A 62 -5.06 4.45 1.08
N LEU A 63 -5.77 3.34 1.25
CA LEU A 63 -6.97 3.03 0.48
C LEU A 63 -8.08 4.06 0.75
N THR A 64 -8.28 4.41 2.02
CA THR A 64 -9.31 5.38 2.41
C THR A 64 -9.02 6.76 1.79
N LEU A 65 -7.80 7.27 1.92
CA LEU A 65 -7.42 8.57 1.40
C LEU A 65 -7.48 8.62 -0.14
N TRP A 66 -7.04 7.55 -0.80
CA TRP A 66 -7.07 7.46 -2.26
C TRP A 66 -8.49 7.42 -2.82
N MET A 67 -9.37 6.63 -2.21
CA MET A 67 -10.78 6.56 -2.61
C MET A 67 -11.52 7.87 -2.30
N LEU A 68 -11.26 8.47 -1.14
CA LEU A 68 -11.82 9.78 -0.79
C LEU A 68 -11.38 10.84 -1.80
N GLY A 69 -10.10 10.85 -2.18
CA GLY A 69 -9.59 11.73 -3.21
C GLY A 69 -10.29 11.52 -4.55
N ALA A 70 -10.54 10.27 -4.98
CA ALA A 70 -11.27 9.96 -6.20
C ALA A 70 -12.71 10.51 -6.19
N VAL A 71 -13.40 10.37 -5.04
CA VAL A 71 -14.74 10.95 -4.84
C VAL A 71 -14.68 12.49 -4.91
N CYS A 72 -13.73 13.11 -4.20
CA CYS A 72 -13.57 14.57 -4.24
C CYS A 72 -13.30 15.08 -5.65
N VAL A 73 -12.43 14.40 -6.40
CA VAL A 73 -12.12 14.79 -7.80
C VAL A 73 -13.33 14.59 -8.72
N SER A 74 -14.14 13.55 -8.50
CA SER A 74 -15.35 13.33 -9.28
C SER A 74 -16.41 14.43 -9.07
N TRP A 75 -16.42 15.06 -7.90
CA TRP A 75 -17.43 16.08 -7.55
C TRP A 75 -16.94 17.51 -7.73
N PHE A 76 -15.67 17.77 -7.45
CA PHE A 76 -15.08 19.11 -7.41
C PHE A 76 -13.92 19.30 -8.38
N GLY A 77 -13.60 18.27 -9.20
CA GLY A 77 -12.48 18.33 -10.14
C GLY A 77 -12.69 19.36 -11.24
N ILE A 78 -11.60 19.92 -11.74
CA ILE A 78 -11.59 20.80 -12.89
C ILE A 78 -11.91 19.97 -14.14
N ILE A 79 -12.87 20.43 -14.94
CA ILE A 79 -13.36 19.77 -16.16
C ILE A 79 -13.04 20.67 -17.35
N ASP A 80 -12.47 20.11 -18.42
CA ASP A 80 -12.34 20.77 -19.73
C ASP A 80 -13.32 20.12 -20.73
N PRO A 81 -14.44 20.78 -21.07
CA PRO A 81 -15.44 20.23 -21.98
C PRO A 81 -14.91 19.90 -23.38
N ARG A 82 -13.88 20.62 -23.82
CA ARG A 82 -13.27 20.40 -25.15
C ARG A 82 -12.65 19.01 -25.29
N LEU A 83 -12.11 18.49 -24.19
CA LEU A 83 -11.49 17.16 -24.18
C LEU A 83 -12.53 16.06 -24.27
N SER A 84 -13.72 16.24 -23.67
CA SER A 84 -14.84 15.30 -23.83
C SER A 84 -15.38 15.32 -25.25
N GLU A 85 -15.52 16.51 -25.87
CA GLU A 85 -15.91 16.63 -27.29
C GLU A 85 -14.91 15.91 -28.20
N LEU A 86 -13.62 16.06 -27.97
CA LEU A 86 -12.59 15.36 -28.74
C LEU A 86 -12.69 13.85 -28.58
N ALA A 87 -12.96 13.33 -27.38
CA ALA A 87 -13.16 11.92 -27.14
C ALA A 87 -14.36 11.37 -27.94
N ILE A 88 -15.47 12.11 -27.97
CA ILE A 88 -16.66 11.75 -28.76
C ILE A 88 -16.35 11.76 -30.25
N MET A 89 -15.62 12.76 -30.74
CA MET A 89 -15.22 12.85 -32.15
C MET A 89 -14.29 11.72 -32.60
N MET A 90 -13.42 11.26 -31.69
CA MET A 90 -12.48 10.18 -32.00
C MET A 90 -13.15 8.80 -32.08
N PHE A 91 -14.19 8.57 -31.29
CA PHE A 91 -14.85 7.26 -31.17
C PHE A 91 -16.37 7.35 -31.26
N PRO A 92 -16.94 7.86 -32.38
CA PRO A 92 -18.38 8.11 -32.48
C PRO A 92 -19.24 6.84 -32.40
N ASP A 93 -18.70 5.71 -32.84
CA ASP A 93 -19.41 4.43 -32.86
C ASP A 93 -19.19 3.56 -31.61
N TYR A 94 -18.34 4.02 -30.69
CA TYR A 94 -17.92 3.25 -29.50
C TYR A 94 -18.09 4.03 -28.21
N PRO A 95 -19.31 4.13 -27.66
CA PRO A 95 -19.58 4.91 -26.45
C PRO A 95 -18.77 4.45 -25.23
N ASP A 96 -18.48 3.15 -25.11
CA ASP A 96 -17.66 2.60 -24.04
C ASP A 96 -16.21 3.09 -24.12
N LEU A 97 -15.67 3.24 -25.34
CA LEU A 97 -14.33 3.80 -25.53
C LEU A 97 -14.30 5.30 -25.24
N VAL A 98 -15.37 6.03 -25.58
CA VAL A 98 -15.50 7.45 -25.22
C VAL A 98 -15.42 7.58 -23.70
N PHE A 99 -16.21 6.82 -22.96
CA PHE A 99 -16.20 6.82 -21.50
C PHE A 99 -14.81 6.46 -20.94
N LEU A 100 -14.17 5.45 -21.51
CA LEU A 100 -12.84 5.01 -21.07
C LEU A 100 -11.76 6.06 -21.36
N MET A 101 -11.87 6.79 -22.48
CA MET A 101 -10.85 7.73 -22.96
C MET A 101 -11.07 9.19 -22.52
N ASP A 102 -12.28 9.53 -22.06
CA ASP A 102 -12.57 10.89 -21.60
C ASP A 102 -11.71 11.28 -20.40
N PRO A 103 -10.84 12.29 -20.54
CA PRO A 103 -9.94 12.74 -19.46
C PRO A 103 -10.65 13.37 -18.27
N ASN A 104 -11.90 13.75 -18.43
CA ASN A 104 -12.72 14.38 -17.38
C ASN A 104 -13.35 13.35 -16.42
N ILE A 105 -13.34 12.07 -16.81
CA ILE A 105 -14.01 11.01 -16.05
C ILE A 105 -13.00 10.19 -15.26
N VAL A 106 -13.27 10.01 -13.96
CA VAL A 106 -12.54 9.06 -13.12
C VAL A 106 -13.04 7.65 -13.45
N ASN A 107 -12.13 6.81 -13.95
CA ASN A 107 -12.48 5.41 -14.25
C ASN A 107 -12.56 4.60 -12.93
N TRP A 108 -13.77 4.36 -12.44
CA TRP A 108 -14.02 3.67 -11.19
C TRP A 108 -13.59 2.20 -11.20
N ASP A 109 -13.73 1.51 -12.32
CA ASP A 109 -13.36 0.09 -12.43
C ASP A 109 -11.87 -0.09 -12.18
N LEU A 110 -11.04 0.78 -12.77
CA LEU A 110 -9.60 0.77 -12.53
C LEU A 110 -9.26 1.14 -11.08
N ARG A 111 -10.01 2.06 -10.46
CA ARG A 111 -9.79 2.44 -9.05
C ARG A 111 -10.11 1.29 -8.10
N VAL A 112 -11.23 0.63 -8.32
CA VAL A 112 -11.62 -0.56 -7.54
C VAL A 112 -10.57 -1.67 -7.70
N GLN A 113 -10.13 -1.94 -8.92
CA GLN A 113 -9.07 -2.92 -9.17
C GLN A 113 -7.77 -2.58 -8.42
N GLN A 114 -7.32 -1.34 -8.45
CA GLN A 114 -6.12 -0.89 -7.72
C GLN A 114 -6.27 -1.11 -6.22
N VAL A 115 -7.43 -0.75 -5.66
CA VAL A 115 -7.74 -0.94 -4.24
C VAL A 115 -7.68 -2.42 -3.85
N VAL A 116 -8.32 -3.29 -4.64
CA VAL A 116 -8.35 -4.73 -4.37
C VAL A 116 -6.94 -5.33 -4.41
N VAL A 117 -6.16 -5.02 -5.45
CA VAL A 117 -4.79 -5.55 -5.57
C VAL A 117 -3.91 -5.04 -4.42
N PHE A 118 -3.97 -3.75 -4.09
CA PHE A 118 -3.20 -3.19 -2.99
C PHE A 118 -3.57 -3.81 -1.64
N PHE A 119 -4.87 -4.01 -1.39
CA PHE A 119 -5.37 -4.65 -0.18
C PHE A 119 -4.84 -6.08 -0.01
N ILE A 120 -4.87 -6.87 -1.08
CA ILE A 120 -4.33 -8.24 -1.08
C ILE A 120 -2.84 -8.20 -0.74
N VAL A 121 -2.07 -7.33 -1.38
CA VAL A 121 -0.62 -7.19 -1.12
C VAL A 121 -0.38 -6.78 0.33
N ALA A 122 -1.12 -5.81 0.86
CA ALA A 122 -0.99 -5.36 2.25
C ALA A 122 -1.27 -6.49 3.26
N ILE A 123 -2.29 -7.33 3.01
CA ILE A 123 -2.60 -8.49 3.84
C ILE A 123 -1.46 -9.52 3.80
N ILE A 124 -0.97 -9.87 2.61
CA ILE A 124 0.11 -10.84 2.47
C ILE A 124 1.35 -10.36 3.22
N LEU A 125 1.72 -9.09 3.08
CA LEU A 125 2.85 -8.51 3.79
C LEU A 125 2.65 -8.47 5.30
N ALA A 126 1.46 -8.13 5.78
CA ALA A 126 1.14 -8.12 7.20
C ALA A 126 1.26 -9.54 7.82
N ILE A 127 0.74 -10.56 7.13
CA ILE A 127 0.87 -11.96 7.56
C ILE A 127 2.33 -12.39 7.58
N THR A 128 3.09 -12.02 6.55
CA THR A 128 4.53 -12.33 6.44
C THR A 128 5.30 -11.73 7.60
N VAL A 129 5.12 -10.43 7.86
CA VAL A 129 5.80 -9.75 8.97
C VAL A 129 5.40 -10.33 10.31
N ARG A 130 4.13 -10.67 10.52
CA ARG A 130 3.67 -11.32 11.74
C ARG A 130 4.39 -12.65 11.96
N ARG A 131 4.49 -13.50 10.93
CA ARG A 131 5.22 -14.77 11.02
C ARG A 131 6.70 -14.58 11.36
N TYR A 132 7.33 -13.56 10.76
CA TYR A 132 8.73 -13.23 11.09
C TYR A 132 8.89 -12.79 12.54
N GLN A 133 7.97 -11.98 13.06
CA GLN A 133 7.99 -11.58 14.47
C GLN A 133 7.91 -12.79 15.40
N ASP A 134 6.98 -13.72 15.13
CA ASP A 134 6.80 -14.91 15.94
C ASP A 134 8.07 -15.79 15.92
N LEU A 135 8.71 -15.96 14.75
CA LEU A 135 9.97 -16.70 14.62
C LEU A 135 11.12 -16.06 15.39
N VAL A 136 11.26 -14.73 15.30
CA VAL A 136 12.33 -14.00 16.01
C VAL A 136 12.14 -14.10 17.53
N LEU A 137 10.92 -13.95 18.02
CA LEU A 137 10.61 -14.05 19.45
C LEU A 137 10.89 -15.45 19.96
N ASN A 138 10.44 -16.49 19.29
CA ASN A 138 10.69 -17.89 19.66
C ASN A 138 12.19 -18.22 19.65
N SER A 139 12.94 -17.70 18.68
CA SER A 139 14.40 -17.89 18.63
C SER A 139 15.10 -17.21 19.79
N ALA A 140 14.66 -16.01 20.16
CA ALA A 140 15.21 -15.28 21.29
C ALA A 140 14.94 -15.98 22.63
N GLU A 141 13.75 -16.59 22.79
CA GLU A 141 13.42 -17.39 23.98
C GLU A 141 14.30 -18.62 24.08
N MET A 142 14.47 -19.38 23.00
CA MET A 142 15.35 -20.56 22.99
C MET A 142 16.80 -20.21 23.35
N VAL A 143 17.32 -19.10 22.84
CA VAL A 143 18.68 -18.65 23.19
C VAL A 143 18.78 -18.28 24.66
N ARG A 144 17.75 -17.62 25.21
CA ARG A 144 17.68 -17.24 26.61
C ARG A 144 17.63 -18.47 27.53
N GLU A 145 16.83 -19.47 27.18
CA GLU A 145 16.74 -20.72 27.91
C GLU A 145 18.08 -21.48 27.90
N ARG A 146 18.72 -21.59 26.75
CA ARG A 146 20.08 -22.19 26.64
C ARG A 146 21.09 -21.45 27.50
N THR A 147 21.06 -20.12 27.50
CA THR A 147 21.98 -19.30 28.32
C THR A 147 21.73 -19.48 29.81
N ASN A 148 20.48 -19.60 30.22
CA ASN A 148 20.11 -19.87 31.59
C ASN A 148 20.57 -21.27 32.04
N LEU A 149 20.35 -22.30 31.24
CA LEU A 149 20.80 -23.67 31.48
C LEU A 149 22.34 -23.75 31.59
N ALA A 150 23.06 -23.04 30.71
CA ALA A 150 24.52 -23.01 30.71
C ALA A 150 25.12 -22.38 31.99
N ARG A 151 24.35 -21.64 32.80
CA ARG A 151 24.79 -21.14 34.10
C ARG A 151 24.77 -22.19 35.20
N TYR A 152 23.95 -23.21 35.07
CA TYR A 152 23.74 -24.23 36.09
C TYR A 152 24.37 -25.59 35.71
N PHE A 153 24.63 -25.82 34.43
CA PHE A 153 25.20 -27.07 33.93
C PHE A 153 26.49 -26.83 33.17
N SER A 154 27.38 -27.81 33.18
CA SER A 154 28.61 -27.74 32.36
C SER A 154 28.22 -27.72 30.85
N PRO A 155 29.03 -27.07 30.00
CA PRO A 155 28.73 -26.97 28.54
C PRO A 155 28.44 -28.33 27.89
N THR A 156 29.16 -29.37 28.27
CA THR A 156 28.97 -30.76 27.78
C THR A 156 27.63 -31.35 28.16
N MET A 157 27.09 -31.04 29.32
CA MET A 157 25.80 -31.54 29.80
C MET A 157 24.60 -30.85 29.12
N VAL A 158 24.77 -29.57 28.79
CA VAL A 158 23.75 -28.78 28.04
C VAL A 158 23.62 -29.31 26.60
N GLU A 159 24.73 -29.67 25.98
CA GLU A 159 24.77 -30.20 24.62
C GLU A 159 24.16 -31.61 24.55
N GLU A 160 24.42 -32.45 25.55
CA GLU A 160 23.87 -33.79 25.67
C GLU A 160 22.35 -33.79 25.93
N LEU A 161 21.84 -32.83 26.71
CA LEU A 161 20.41 -32.64 26.95
C LEU A 161 19.69 -32.09 25.74
N SER A 162 20.33 -31.18 24.98
CA SER A 162 19.72 -30.61 23.77
C SER A 162 19.63 -31.61 22.60
N THR A 163 20.46 -32.63 22.58
CA THR A 163 20.40 -33.73 21.57
C THR A 163 19.45 -34.84 21.96
N LYS A 164 19.07 -34.95 23.25
CA LYS A 164 18.09 -35.96 23.72
C LYS A 164 16.62 -35.55 23.59
N ASP A 165 16.33 -34.28 23.31
CA ASP A 165 14.98 -33.75 23.09
C ASP A 165 14.50 -33.86 21.63
N GLU A 166 15.16 -34.65 20.77
CA GLU A 166 14.55 -35.07 19.51
C GLU A 166 13.41 -36.05 19.79
N PRO A 167 12.14 -35.71 19.44
CA PRO A 167 11.04 -36.62 19.58
C PRO A 167 11.27 -37.83 18.67
N LEU A 168 11.16 -39.04 19.25
CA LEU A 168 11.08 -40.32 18.56
C LEU A 168 9.88 -40.38 17.58
#